data_10065d3b9d77ee3de4e994e07d305a58
#
_entry.id   10065d3b9d77ee3de4e994e07d305a58
#
_cell.length_a   1.000
_cell.length_b   1.000
_cell.length_c   1.000
_cell.angle_alpha   90.00
_cell.angle_beta   90.00
_cell.angle_gamma   90.00
#
_symmetry.space_group_name_H-M   'P 1'
#
loop_
_entity.id
_entity.type
_entity.pdbx_description
1 polymer ?
#
loop_
_entity_poly.entity_id
_entity_poly.type
_entity_poly.pdbx_seq_one_letter_code
_entity_poly.pdbx_strand_id
1 'polypeptide(L)'
;EMGISSSQLQRLIFIHKHHPDHIELLDKGILTVNQSYLQIQRELKEKESRESKPNNKSKEKKPSSWRFYQKSSHDMSELLDGEVQTIFTSPPYWNKRKYSEEEGLGNEKTSEEFIVNLSEHLRDCKRVLNDRGSFFLNLGDTFYNGNLQNVPHRVVIKLQEQGWILRNTIIW
;
A
#
# COMPACT_ATOMS: atom_id res chain seq x y z
N GLU A 1 45.25 -7.66 -23.56
CA GLU A 1 44.08 -8.57 -23.47
C GLU A 1 43.09 -7.93 -22.50
N MET A 2 42.05 -7.29 -23.00
CA MET A 2 40.95 -6.82 -22.18
C MET A 2 39.98 -8.01 -21.94
N GLY A 3 40.15 -8.68 -20.81
CA GLY A 3 39.32 -9.81 -20.45
C GLY A 3 37.89 -9.36 -20.18
N ILE A 4 36.89 -10.04 -20.78
CA ILE A 4 35.47 -9.86 -20.50
C ILE A 4 35.19 -10.31 -19.06
N SER A 5 34.54 -9.48 -18.25
CA SER A 5 34.19 -9.87 -16.90
C SER A 5 33.17 -11.03 -16.87
N SER A 6 33.20 -11.86 -15.83
CA SER A 6 32.25 -12.99 -15.64
C SER A 6 30.79 -12.54 -15.78
N SER A 7 30.45 -11.36 -15.26
CA SER A 7 29.09 -10.81 -15.34
C SER A 7 28.71 -10.38 -16.76
N GLN A 8 29.66 -9.86 -17.56
CA GLN A 8 29.43 -9.54 -18.95
C GLN A 8 29.25 -10.79 -19.81
N LEU A 9 30.03 -11.83 -19.54
CA LEU A 9 29.89 -13.12 -20.22
C LEU A 9 28.51 -13.74 -19.97
N GLN A 10 28.03 -13.74 -18.72
CA GLN A 10 26.70 -14.24 -18.39
C GLN A 10 25.59 -13.47 -19.12
N ARG A 11 25.71 -12.15 -19.24
CA ARG A 11 24.75 -11.33 -20.00
C ARG A 11 24.77 -11.64 -21.48
N LEU A 12 25.93 -11.83 -22.09
CA LEU A 12 26.05 -12.23 -23.49
C LEU A 12 25.44 -13.60 -23.77
N ILE A 13 25.67 -14.58 -22.91
CA ILE A 13 25.03 -15.89 -23.00
C ILE A 13 23.49 -15.77 -22.90
N PHE A 14 23.00 -14.94 -21.98
CA PHE A 14 21.59 -14.69 -21.84
C PHE A 14 20.98 -14.03 -23.09
N ILE A 15 21.66 -13.02 -23.66
CA ILE A 15 21.23 -12.32 -24.88
C ILE A 15 21.20 -13.31 -26.06
N HIS A 16 22.26 -14.09 -26.27
CA HIS A 16 22.31 -15.08 -27.33
C HIS A 16 21.19 -16.13 -27.24
N LYS A 17 20.85 -16.55 -26.02
CA LYS A 17 19.80 -17.54 -25.78
C LYS A 17 18.40 -17.01 -26.13
N HIS A 18 18.12 -15.77 -25.83
CA HIS A 18 16.76 -15.20 -25.92
C HIS A 18 16.51 -14.36 -27.17
N HIS A 19 17.55 -13.68 -27.67
CA HIS A 19 17.52 -12.81 -28.85
C HIS A 19 18.88 -12.87 -29.59
N PRO A 20 19.15 -13.92 -30.37
CA PRO A 20 20.42 -14.07 -31.08
C PRO A 20 20.72 -12.95 -32.08
N ASP A 21 19.71 -12.34 -32.69
CA ASP A 21 19.76 -11.17 -33.56
C ASP A 21 20.33 -9.92 -32.87
N HIS A 22 20.21 -9.80 -31.56
CA HIS A 22 20.85 -8.71 -30.83
C HIS A 22 22.40 -8.79 -30.83
N ILE A 23 22.96 -9.96 -31.06
CA ILE A 23 24.42 -10.10 -31.16
C ILE A 23 24.98 -9.29 -32.35
N GLU A 24 24.31 -9.30 -33.51
CA GLU A 24 24.70 -8.48 -34.65
C GLU A 24 24.61 -6.97 -34.37
N LEU A 25 23.61 -6.55 -33.56
CA LEU A 25 23.45 -5.15 -33.14
C LEU A 25 24.53 -4.73 -32.16
N LEU A 26 25.00 -5.65 -31.31
CA LEU A 26 26.13 -5.42 -30.41
C LEU A 26 27.45 -5.28 -31.22
N ASP A 27 27.68 -6.14 -32.20
CA ASP A 27 28.87 -6.09 -33.04
C ASP A 27 28.94 -4.82 -33.90
N LYS A 28 27.77 -4.31 -34.34
CA LYS A 28 27.65 -3.05 -35.08
C LYS A 28 27.72 -1.81 -34.15
N GLY A 29 27.81 -2.00 -32.85
CA GLY A 29 27.82 -0.91 -31.86
C GLY A 29 26.52 -0.13 -31.75
N ILE A 30 25.40 -0.66 -32.26
CA ILE A 30 24.08 -0.04 -32.22
C ILE A 30 23.46 -0.19 -30.81
N LEU A 31 23.71 -1.30 -30.14
CA LEU A 31 23.29 -1.58 -28.78
C LEU A 31 24.51 -1.88 -27.89
N THR A 32 24.39 -1.57 -26.61
CA THR A 32 25.32 -2.06 -25.59
C THR A 32 24.80 -3.35 -24.97
N VAL A 33 25.69 -4.18 -24.41
CA VAL A 33 25.33 -5.42 -23.69
C VAL A 33 24.29 -5.15 -22.60
N ASN A 34 24.43 -4.03 -21.90
CA ASN A 34 23.50 -3.68 -20.82
C ASN A 34 22.10 -3.28 -21.35
N GLN A 35 22.04 -2.50 -22.42
CA GLN A 35 20.77 -2.12 -23.05
C GLN A 35 20.03 -3.34 -23.60
N SER A 36 20.72 -4.20 -24.35
CA SER A 36 20.14 -5.44 -24.85
C SER A 36 19.62 -6.35 -23.75
N TYR A 37 20.42 -6.56 -22.70
CA TYR A 37 20.02 -7.37 -21.55
C TYR A 37 18.75 -6.85 -20.84
N LEU A 38 18.69 -5.54 -20.59
CA LEU A 38 17.52 -4.91 -19.94
C LEU A 38 16.27 -4.94 -20.82
N GLN A 39 16.44 -4.78 -22.13
CA GLN A 39 15.31 -4.87 -23.08
C GLN A 39 14.71 -6.26 -23.07
N ILE A 40 15.52 -7.31 -23.20
CA ILE A 40 15.06 -8.70 -23.17
C ILE A 40 14.38 -9.04 -21.84
N GLN A 41 14.92 -8.57 -20.72
CA GLN A 41 14.26 -8.79 -19.42
C GLN A 41 12.88 -8.14 -19.32
N ARG A 42 12.69 -6.95 -19.92
CA ARG A 42 11.37 -6.31 -19.98
C ARG A 42 10.38 -7.11 -20.82
N GLU A 43 10.81 -7.54 -22.00
CA GLU A 43 9.97 -8.34 -22.90
C GLU A 43 9.56 -9.68 -22.30
N LEU A 44 10.45 -10.36 -21.58
CA LEU A 44 10.15 -11.59 -20.86
C LEU A 44 9.15 -11.37 -19.73
N LYS A 45 9.31 -10.31 -18.93
CA LYS A 45 8.34 -9.93 -17.89
C LYS A 45 6.97 -9.58 -18.46
N GLU A 46 6.93 -8.90 -19.60
CA GLU A 46 5.67 -8.59 -20.28
C GLU A 46 4.99 -9.86 -20.83
N LYS A 47 5.75 -10.80 -21.39
CA LYS A 47 5.24 -12.12 -21.81
C LYS A 47 4.68 -12.91 -20.62
N GLU A 48 5.45 -13.03 -19.54
CA GLU A 48 4.97 -13.69 -18.30
C GLU A 48 3.71 -13.04 -17.74
N SER A 49 3.63 -11.71 -17.78
CA SER A 49 2.44 -10.98 -17.32
C SER A 49 1.23 -11.14 -18.27
N ARG A 50 1.45 -11.43 -19.55
CA ARG A 50 0.39 -11.74 -20.52
C ARG A 50 -0.06 -13.19 -20.43
N GLU A 51 0.87 -14.12 -20.20
CA GLU A 51 0.58 -15.55 -20.06
C GLU A 51 -0.02 -15.89 -18.69
N SER A 52 0.35 -15.16 -17.64
CA SER A 52 -0.23 -15.31 -16.31
C SER A 52 -1.61 -14.66 -16.16
N LYS A 53 -2.10 -13.93 -17.17
CA LYS A 53 -3.49 -13.52 -17.21
C LYS A 53 -4.32 -14.78 -17.53
N PRO A 54 -5.15 -15.29 -16.61
CA PRO A 54 -6.02 -16.41 -16.92
C PRO A 54 -6.87 -16.00 -18.10
N ASN A 55 -6.95 -16.90 -19.09
CA ASN A 55 -7.75 -16.78 -20.31
C ASN A 55 -9.18 -16.39 -19.91
N ASN A 56 -9.47 -15.09 -19.97
CA ASN A 56 -10.74 -14.53 -19.56
C ASN A 56 -11.77 -14.84 -20.66
N LYS A 57 -12.19 -16.13 -20.73
CA LYS A 57 -13.51 -16.43 -21.27
C LYS A 57 -14.46 -15.55 -20.47
N SER A 58 -15.08 -14.59 -21.17
CA SER A 58 -16.16 -13.71 -20.74
C SER A 58 -16.71 -14.04 -19.34
N LYS A 59 -16.01 -13.64 -18.28
CA LYS A 59 -16.64 -13.44 -16.98
C LYS A 59 -17.54 -12.24 -17.23
N GLU A 60 -18.85 -12.47 -17.30
CA GLU A 60 -19.84 -11.43 -17.09
C GLU A 60 -19.29 -10.57 -15.96
N LYS A 61 -19.04 -9.27 -16.24
CA LYS A 61 -18.69 -8.32 -15.21
C LYS A 61 -19.83 -8.38 -14.20
N LYS A 62 -19.63 -9.08 -13.07
CA LYS A 62 -20.55 -8.94 -11.95
C LYS A 62 -20.69 -7.45 -11.75
N PRO A 63 -21.92 -6.91 -11.73
CA PRO A 63 -22.10 -5.49 -11.47
C PRO A 63 -21.31 -5.17 -10.21
N SER A 64 -20.52 -4.08 -10.24
CA SER A 64 -19.79 -3.61 -9.08
C SER A 64 -20.81 -3.34 -7.98
N SER A 65 -20.97 -4.27 -7.05
CA SER A 65 -21.88 -4.10 -5.94
C SER A 65 -21.17 -3.23 -4.90
N TRP A 66 -21.60 -2.00 -4.77
CA TRP A 66 -21.25 -1.16 -3.64
C TRP A 66 -22.36 -1.25 -2.60
N ARG A 67 -21.98 -1.08 -1.33
CA ARG A 67 -22.90 -1.01 -0.20
C ARG A 67 -22.59 0.27 0.57
N PHE A 68 -23.62 0.98 0.98
CA PHE A 68 -23.51 2.17 1.80
C PHE A 68 -24.24 1.95 3.12
N TYR A 69 -23.57 2.28 4.22
CA TYR A 69 -24.12 2.19 5.57
C TYR A 69 -24.08 3.55 6.23
N GLN A 70 -25.23 4.09 6.59
CA GLN A 70 -25.34 5.38 7.29
C GLN A 70 -25.26 5.15 8.80
N LYS A 71 -24.07 4.80 9.28
CA LYS A 71 -23.80 4.54 10.70
C LYS A 71 -22.33 4.80 11.03
N SER A 72 -22.00 4.80 12.32
CA SER A 72 -20.61 4.87 12.77
C SER A 72 -19.81 3.62 12.36
N SER A 73 -18.59 3.81 11.91
CA SER A 73 -17.64 2.72 11.62
C SER A 73 -17.04 2.07 12.87
N HIS A 74 -17.44 2.51 14.06
CA HIS A 74 -17.10 1.85 15.32
C HIS A 74 -17.62 0.41 15.39
N ASP A 75 -18.76 0.17 14.78
CA ASP A 75 -19.37 -1.15 14.63
C ASP A 75 -19.57 -1.47 13.16
N MET A 76 -18.89 -2.49 12.67
CA MET A 76 -18.98 -3.01 11.30
C MET A 76 -19.55 -4.43 11.28
N SER A 77 -20.54 -4.70 12.13
CA SER A 77 -21.17 -6.03 12.26
C SER A 77 -21.78 -6.58 10.98
N GLU A 78 -22.03 -5.73 9.96
CA GLU A 78 -22.49 -6.14 8.63
C GLU A 78 -21.41 -6.83 7.80
N LEU A 79 -20.13 -6.73 8.21
CA LEU A 79 -19.00 -7.32 7.55
C LEU A 79 -18.49 -8.53 8.34
N LEU A 80 -18.12 -9.58 7.63
CA LEU A 80 -17.53 -10.78 8.22
C LEU A 80 -16.06 -10.53 8.59
N ASP A 81 -15.53 -11.35 9.49
CA ASP A 81 -14.13 -11.33 9.86
C ASP A 81 -13.27 -11.62 8.61
N GLY A 82 -12.27 -10.77 8.36
CA GLY A 82 -11.38 -10.92 7.23
C GLY A 82 -12.00 -10.67 5.84
N GLU A 83 -13.22 -10.11 5.75
CA GLU A 83 -13.90 -9.85 4.48
C GLU A 83 -13.23 -8.73 3.66
N VAL A 84 -12.58 -7.78 4.32
CA VAL A 84 -12.08 -6.54 3.72
C VAL A 84 -10.60 -6.66 3.34
N GLN A 85 -10.27 -6.34 2.10
CA GLN A 85 -8.88 -6.34 1.61
C GLN A 85 -8.15 -5.02 1.93
N THR A 86 -8.86 -3.91 1.91
CA THR A 86 -8.25 -2.59 2.10
C THR A 86 -9.21 -1.67 2.82
N ILE A 87 -8.70 -0.98 3.84
CA ILE A 87 -9.40 0.10 4.54
C ILE A 87 -8.63 1.39 4.29
N PHE A 88 -9.35 2.45 3.92
CA PHE A 88 -8.81 3.80 3.79
C PHE A 88 -9.72 4.76 4.53
N THR A 89 -9.18 5.47 5.52
CA THR A 89 -9.96 6.40 6.36
C THR A 89 -9.17 7.61 6.81
N SER A 90 -9.91 8.70 7.04
CA SER A 90 -9.44 9.93 7.67
C SER A 90 -10.45 10.29 8.76
N PRO A 91 -10.27 9.80 9.98
CA PRO A 91 -11.16 10.14 11.09
C PRO A 91 -11.05 11.62 11.47
N PRO A 92 -11.96 12.16 12.28
CA PRO A 92 -11.80 13.49 12.85
C PRO A 92 -10.43 13.65 13.53
N TYR A 93 -9.76 14.80 13.32
CA TYR A 93 -8.48 15.08 13.95
C TYR A 93 -8.69 15.77 15.27
N TRP A 94 -7.87 15.45 16.26
CA TRP A 94 -7.98 16.05 17.58
C TRP A 94 -7.83 17.58 17.52
N ASN A 95 -8.80 18.29 18.14
CA ASN A 95 -8.80 19.74 18.32
C ASN A 95 -8.58 20.57 17.01
N LYS A 96 -9.03 20.05 15.84
CA LYS A 96 -8.94 20.78 14.57
C LYS A 96 -10.25 21.42 14.16
N ARG A 97 -11.36 20.70 14.28
CA ARG A 97 -12.70 21.16 13.89
C ARG A 97 -13.74 20.56 14.82
N LYS A 98 -14.77 21.33 15.15
CA LYS A 98 -15.97 20.74 15.74
C LYS A 98 -16.77 20.06 14.62
N TYR A 99 -16.86 18.76 14.65
CA TYR A 99 -17.61 17.97 13.66
C TYR A 99 -19.08 17.78 14.10
N SER A 100 -19.35 17.91 15.40
CA SER A 100 -20.69 17.91 16.00
C SER A 100 -20.70 18.81 17.23
N GLU A 101 -21.89 19.21 17.70
CA GLU A 101 -22.04 19.93 18.97
C GLU A 101 -21.99 18.96 20.19
N GLU A 102 -22.11 17.65 19.93
CA GLU A 102 -22.07 16.60 20.92
C GLU A 102 -20.65 16.08 21.18
N GLU A 103 -20.46 15.39 22.30
CA GLU A 103 -19.23 14.67 22.59
C GLU A 103 -18.97 13.62 21.49
N GLY A 104 -17.84 13.75 20.77
CA GLY A 104 -17.49 12.88 19.67
C GLY A 104 -15.99 12.89 19.41
N LEU A 105 -15.55 11.95 18.58
CA LEU A 105 -14.15 11.80 18.21
C LEU A 105 -13.58 13.11 17.64
N GLY A 106 -12.44 13.56 18.18
CA GLY A 106 -11.77 14.82 17.84
C GLY A 106 -12.08 15.98 18.76
N ASN A 107 -13.05 15.84 19.70
CA ASN A 107 -13.46 16.86 20.68
C ASN A 107 -13.00 16.55 22.11
N GLU A 108 -12.17 15.55 22.31
CA GLU A 108 -11.66 15.13 23.62
C GLU A 108 -10.87 16.27 24.28
N LYS A 109 -10.88 16.31 25.61
CA LYS A 109 -10.19 17.33 26.39
C LYS A 109 -8.65 17.25 26.26
N THR A 110 -8.15 16.05 26.08
CA THR A 110 -6.70 15.78 25.95
C THR A 110 -6.36 14.95 24.74
N SER A 111 -5.15 15.07 24.23
CA SER A 111 -4.66 14.22 23.14
C SER A 111 -4.57 12.75 23.57
N GLU A 112 -4.35 12.46 24.83
CA GLU A 112 -4.32 11.12 25.42
C GLU A 112 -5.69 10.44 25.29
N GLU A 113 -6.75 11.13 25.70
CA GLU A 113 -8.14 10.63 25.56
C GLU A 113 -8.47 10.36 24.10
N PHE A 114 -8.13 11.29 23.21
CA PHE A 114 -8.34 11.12 21.77
C PHE A 114 -7.64 9.86 21.22
N ILE A 115 -6.37 9.64 21.60
CA ILE A 115 -5.60 8.49 21.13
C ILE A 115 -6.25 7.18 21.57
N VAL A 116 -6.70 7.12 22.82
CA VAL A 116 -7.40 5.95 23.36
C VAL A 116 -8.73 5.75 22.61
N ASN A 117 -9.57 6.77 22.52
CA ASN A 117 -10.88 6.70 21.87
C ASN A 117 -10.75 6.31 20.40
N LEU A 118 -9.80 6.93 19.65
CA LEU A 118 -9.56 6.57 18.27
C LEU A 118 -9.11 5.12 18.14
N SER A 119 -8.19 4.66 18.98
CA SER A 119 -7.68 3.29 18.92
C SER A 119 -8.79 2.25 19.19
N GLU A 120 -9.71 2.54 20.10
CA GLU A 120 -10.89 1.70 20.35
C GLU A 120 -11.86 1.75 19.18
N HIS A 121 -12.09 2.93 18.59
CA HIS A 121 -12.93 3.11 17.42
C HIS A 121 -12.43 2.28 16.20
N LEU A 122 -11.12 2.14 16.07
CA LEU A 122 -10.49 1.38 14.99
C LEU A 122 -10.38 -0.13 15.25
N ARG A 123 -10.86 -0.62 16.41
CA ARG A 123 -10.76 -2.04 16.78
C ARG A 123 -11.45 -2.94 15.76
N ASP A 124 -12.64 -2.57 15.30
CA ASP A 124 -13.40 -3.38 14.37
C ASP A 124 -12.79 -3.41 12.96
N CYS A 125 -12.01 -2.36 12.61
CA CYS A 125 -11.19 -2.37 11.39
C CYS A 125 -10.23 -3.56 11.34
N LYS A 126 -9.66 -3.96 12.49
CA LYS A 126 -8.76 -5.10 12.57
C LYS A 126 -9.46 -6.42 12.37
N ARG A 127 -10.69 -6.57 12.88
CA ARG A 127 -11.49 -7.79 12.72
C ARG A 127 -11.90 -8.01 11.26
N VAL A 128 -12.39 -6.97 10.60
CA VAL A 128 -12.89 -7.09 9.22
C VAL A 128 -11.78 -7.15 8.17
N LEU A 129 -10.56 -6.68 8.49
CA LEU A 129 -9.43 -6.71 7.58
C LEU A 129 -8.86 -8.14 7.49
N ASN A 130 -8.63 -8.65 6.29
CA ASN A 130 -8.02 -9.96 6.13
C ASN A 130 -6.50 -9.94 6.43
N ASP A 131 -5.90 -11.10 6.63
CA ASP A 131 -4.50 -11.26 7.05
C ASP A 131 -3.47 -10.65 6.07
N ARG A 132 -3.84 -10.45 4.81
CA ARG A 132 -3.02 -9.79 3.78
C ARG A 132 -3.52 -8.40 3.44
N GLY A 133 -4.49 -7.90 4.20
CA GLY A 133 -5.11 -6.61 3.98
C GLY A 133 -4.22 -5.44 4.38
N SER A 134 -4.54 -4.26 3.88
CA SER A 134 -3.84 -3.02 4.18
C SER A 134 -4.78 -1.97 4.76
N PHE A 135 -4.32 -1.32 5.83
CA PHE A 135 -5.04 -0.22 6.47
C PHE A 135 -4.29 1.09 6.25
N PHE A 136 -4.93 2.05 5.60
CA PHE A 136 -4.41 3.39 5.37
C PHE A 136 -5.14 4.38 6.27
N LEU A 137 -4.45 4.89 7.26
CA LEU A 137 -4.95 5.86 8.22
C LEU A 137 -4.33 7.24 7.94
N ASN A 138 -5.16 8.19 7.52
CA ASN A 138 -4.73 9.56 7.32
C ASN A 138 -5.04 10.39 8.58
N LEU A 139 -4.01 10.96 9.20
CA LEU A 139 -4.10 11.79 10.39
C LEU A 139 -3.26 13.05 10.26
N GLY A 140 -3.80 14.17 10.74
CA GLY A 140 -3.05 15.41 10.92
C GLY A 140 -2.62 15.61 12.37
N ASP A 141 -1.49 16.29 12.57
CA ASP A 141 -1.02 16.70 13.90
C ASP A 141 -1.61 18.04 14.33
N THR A 142 -1.51 18.35 15.62
CA THR A 142 -2.08 19.55 16.22
C THR A 142 -1.07 20.19 17.16
N PHE A 143 -1.01 21.53 17.13
CA PHE A 143 -0.36 22.32 18.17
C PHE A 143 -1.34 22.60 19.32
N TYR A 144 -0.89 22.39 20.54
CA TYR A 144 -1.63 22.78 21.74
C TYR A 144 -0.68 23.46 22.73
N ASN A 145 -1.04 24.66 23.18
CA ASN A 145 -0.19 25.50 24.03
C ASN A 145 1.22 25.71 23.45
N GLY A 146 1.34 25.95 22.14
CA GLY A 146 2.62 26.17 21.45
C GLY A 146 3.47 24.90 21.23
N ASN A 147 2.99 23.73 21.62
CA ASN A 147 3.69 22.45 21.51
C ASN A 147 3.01 21.52 20.49
N LEU A 148 3.81 20.95 19.57
CA LEU A 148 3.34 19.93 18.63
C LEU A 148 3.06 18.62 19.38
N GLN A 149 1.86 18.09 19.23
CA GLN A 149 1.38 16.98 20.07
C GLN A 149 1.81 15.60 19.58
N ASN A 150 2.38 15.48 18.40
CA ASN A 150 2.79 14.20 17.78
C ASN A 150 1.66 13.15 17.73
N VAL A 151 0.42 13.61 17.54
CA VAL A 151 -0.77 12.76 17.59
C VAL A 151 -0.68 11.57 16.64
N PRO A 152 -0.28 11.72 15.34
CA PRO A 152 -0.20 10.60 14.43
C PRO A 152 0.77 9.51 14.92
N HIS A 153 1.95 9.90 15.41
CA HIS A 153 2.96 8.96 15.90
C HIS A 153 2.51 8.21 17.16
N ARG A 154 1.85 8.93 18.06
CA ARG A 154 1.32 8.34 19.30
C ARG A 154 0.18 7.39 19.04
N VAL A 155 -0.71 7.70 18.08
CA VAL A 155 -1.75 6.77 17.60
C VAL A 155 -1.13 5.51 17.02
N VAL A 156 -0.07 5.63 16.19
CA VAL A 156 0.63 4.47 15.63
C VAL A 156 1.20 3.58 16.74
N ILE A 157 1.86 4.15 17.75
CA ILE A 157 2.41 3.39 18.89
C ILE A 157 1.27 2.65 19.60
N LYS A 158 0.14 3.33 19.85
CA LYS A 158 -1.04 2.73 20.49
C LYS A 158 -1.62 1.58 19.68
N LEU A 159 -1.72 1.73 18.38
CA LEU A 159 -2.18 0.66 17.48
C LEU A 159 -1.19 -0.52 17.46
N GLN A 160 0.12 -0.27 17.48
CA GLN A 160 1.12 -1.34 17.56
C GLN A 160 1.00 -2.15 18.87
N GLU A 161 0.70 -1.50 20.02
CA GLU A 161 0.38 -2.18 21.28
C GLU A 161 -0.83 -3.12 21.14
N GLN A 162 -1.79 -2.78 20.27
CA GLN A 162 -2.95 -3.60 19.94
C GLN A 162 -2.65 -4.67 18.86
N GLY A 163 -1.39 -4.82 18.46
CA GLY A 163 -0.93 -5.83 17.51
C GLY A 163 -1.12 -5.46 16.02
N TRP A 164 -1.22 -4.16 15.69
CA TRP A 164 -1.07 -3.69 14.32
C TRP A 164 0.40 -3.68 13.90
N ILE A 165 0.67 -3.86 12.61
CA ILE A 165 2.02 -3.81 12.04
C ILE A 165 2.17 -2.54 11.22
N LEU A 166 3.01 -1.61 11.67
CA LEU A 166 3.38 -0.44 10.88
C LEU A 166 4.28 -0.85 9.72
N ARG A 167 3.86 -0.60 8.49
CA ARG A 167 4.61 -0.91 7.27
C ARG A 167 5.34 0.30 6.72
N ASN A 168 4.69 1.47 6.76
CA ASN A 168 5.28 2.69 6.22
C ASN A 168 4.58 3.92 6.79
N THR A 169 5.29 5.06 6.79
CA THR A 169 4.74 6.39 7.07
C THR A 169 4.90 7.24 5.82
N ILE A 170 3.80 7.78 5.31
CA ILE A 170 3.77 8.66 4.14
C ILE A 170 3.46 10.07 4.61
N ILE A 171 4.35 10.99 4.32
CA ILE A 171 4.16 12.43 4.59
C ILE A 171 3.78 13.10 3.28
N TRP A 172 2.69 13.83 3.29
CA TRP A 172 2.20 14.54 2.12
C TRP A 172 1.79 15.99 2.46
#